data_056976609a776b361a9cfbdf716bcaaa
#
_entry.id   056976609a776b361a9cfbdf716bcaaa
#
_cell.length_a   1.000
_cell.length_b   1.000
_cell.length_c   1.000
_cell.angle_alpha   90.00
_cell.angle_beta   90.00
_cell.angle_gamma   90.00
#
_symmetry.space_group_name_H-M   'P 1'
#
loop_
_entity.id
_entity.type
_entity.pdbx_description
1 polymer ?
#
loop_
_entity_poly.entity_id
_entity_poly.type
_entity_poly.pdbx_seq_one_letter_code
_entity_poly.pdbx_strand_id
1 'polypeptide(L)' 'MSTSEIAHLREQVELEYEAMVQGLSGFAEGSAMHEFISARMARIEGYHSELTREVGESEATQIICDLYNKTVR' A
#
# COMPACT_ATOMS: atom_id res chain seq x y z
N MET A 1 -1.06 -0.85 21.99
CA MET A 1 -0.58 -0.82 20.61
C MET A 1 0.85 -1.27 20.53
N SER A 2 1.17 -2.09 19.55
CA SER A 2 2.49 -2.70 19.43
C SER A 2 3.27 -2.07 18.28
N THR A 3 4.52 -1.70 18.53
CA THR A 3 5.40 -1.20 17.50
C THR A 3 5.62 -2.25 16.41
N SER A 4 5.63 -3.55 16.80
CA SER A 4 5.73 -4.64 15.83
C SER A 4 4.56 -4.68 14.89
N GLU A 5 3.37 -4.40 15.39
CA GLU A 5 2.16 -4.38 14.58
C GLU A 5 2.24 -3.29 13.52
N ILE A 6 2.67 -2.10 13.93
CA ILE A 6 2.82 -0.98 13.01
C ILE A 6 3.89 -1.29 11.97
N ALA A 7 5.01 -1.84 12.40
CA ALA A 7 6.10 -2.20 11.48
C ALA A 7 5.63 -3.24 10.47
N HIS A 8 4.83 -4.21 10.92
CA HIS A 8 4.29 -5.23 10.04
C HIS A 8 3.34 -4.63 9.00
N LEU A 9 2.46 -3.73 9.42
CA LEU A 9 1.54 -3.08 8.50
C LEU A 9 2.28 -2.23 7.47
N ARG A 10 3.32 -1.51 7.91
CA ARG A 10 4.13 -0.72 6.99
C ARG A 10 4.79 -1.62 5.96
N GLU A 11 5.31 -2.77 6.39
CA GLU A 11 5.94 -3.71 5.49
C GLU A 11 4.96 -4.24 4.47
N GLN A 12 3.73 -4.57 4.90
CA GLN A 12 2.72 -5.06 3.99
C GLN A 12 2.34 -4.04 2.94
N VAL A 13 2.21 -2.77 3.33
CA VAL A 13 1.91 -1.71 2.38
C VAL A 13 3.05 -1.55 1.37
N GLU A 14 4.28 -1.59 1.86
CA GLU A 14 5.44 -1.47 0.98
C GLU A 14 5.48 -2.60 -0.04
N LEU A 15 5.20 -3.82 0.39
CA LEU A 15 5.17 -4.98 -0.51
C LEU A 15 4.08 -4.84 -1.57
N GLU A 16 2.92 -4.28 -1.21
CA GLU A 16 1.86 -4.05 -2.19
C GLU A 16 2.29 -3.03 -3.24
N TYR A 17 2.94 -1.95 -2.81
CA TYR A 17 3.44 -0.96 -3.75
C TYR A 17 4.54 -1.52 -4.65
N GLU A 18 5.44 -2.34 -4.08
CA GLU A 18 6.49 -2.97 -4.88
C GLU A 18 5.89 -3.91 -5.91
N ALA A 19 4.89 -4.70 -5.50
CA ALA A 19 4.21 -5.60 -6.42
C ALA A 19 3.53 -4.82 -7.55
N MET A 20 2.97 -3.66 -7.21
CA MET A 20 2.33 -2.81 -8.19
C MET A 20 3.33 -2.33 -9.24
N VAL A 21 4.49 -1.84 -8.79
CA VAL A 21 5.52 -1.35 -9.70
C VAL A 21 6.02 -2.45 -10.60
N GLN A 22 6.32 -3.62 -10.03
CA GLN A 22 6.83 -4.75 -10.79
C GLN A 22 5.78 -5.30 -11.75
N GLY A 23 4.54 -5.37 -11.29
CA GLY A 23 3.45 -5.88 -12.11
C GLY A 23 3.16 -5.01 -13.32
N LEU A 24 3.21 -3.69 -13.12
CA LEU A 24 2.90 -2.76 -14.20
C LEU A 24 3.89 -2.89 -15.36
N SER A 25 5.14 -3.20 -15.07
CA SER A 25 6.15 -3.34 -16.12
C SER A 25 5.91 -4.56 -16.99
N GLY A 26 5.12 -5.53 -16.52
CA GLY A 26 4.82 -6.73 -17.26
C GLY A 26 3.47 -6.74 -17.93
N PHE A 27 2.66 -5.71 -17.73
CA PHE A 27 1.31 -5.67 -18.31
C PHE A 27 1.27 -4.88 -19.60
N ALA A 28 0.52 -5.40 -20.57
CA ALA A 28 0.08 -4.61 -21.69
C ALA A 28 -1.07 -3.76 -21.19
N GLU A 29 -1.59 -2.88 -22.02
CA GLU A 29 -2.72 -2.05 -21.65
C GLU A 29 -4.00 -2.88 -21.59
N GLY A 30 -4.99 -2.38 -20.85
CA GLY A 30 -6.30 -2.95 -20.85
C GLY A 30 -6.85 -3.25 -19.48
N SER A 31 -7.93 -4.03 -19.46
CA SER A 31 -8.69 -4.30 -18.24
C SER A 31 -7.90 -5.11 -17.23
N ALA A 32 -6.99 -5.98 -17.70
CA ALA A 32 -6.18 -6.77 -16.78
C ALA A 32 -5.28 -5.87 -15.92
N MET A 33 -4.68 -4.85 -16.52
CA MET A 33 -3.88 -3.89 -15.79
C MET A 33 -4.74 -3.12 -14.80
N HIS A 34 -5.92 -2.68 -15.24
CA HIS A 34 -6.84 -1.93 -14.40
C HIS A 34 -7.27 -2.76 -13.19
N GLU A 35 -7.61 -4.03 -13.41
CA GLU A 35 -8.00 -4.92 -12.33
C GLU A 35 -6.86 -5.17 -11.35
N PHE A 36 -5.64 -5.31 -11.87
CA PHE A 36 -4.48 -5.53 -11.03
C PHE A 36 -4.26 -4.33 -10.09
N ILE A 37 -4.30 -3.12 -10.65
CA ILE A 37 -4.12 -1.90 -9.87
C ILE A 37 -5.22 -1.77 -8.82
N SER A 38 -6.47 -2.02 -9.21
CA SER A 38 -7.60 -1.92 -8.29
C SER A 38 -7.46 -2.88 -7.11
N ALA A 39 -7.01 -4.11 -7.38
CA ALA A 39 -6.81 -5.09 -6.32
C ALA A 39 -5.71 -4.66 -5.35
N ARG A 40 -4.61 -4.10 -5.88
CA ARG A 40 -3.53 -3.62 -5.01
C ARG A 40 -3.99 -2.44 -4.16
N MET A 41 -4.71 -1.51 -4.77
CA MET A 41 -5.21 -0.34 -4.05
C MET A 41 -6.20 -0.73 -2.96
N ALA A 42 -7.05 -1.73 -3.22
CA ALA A 42 -7.99 -2.20 -2.21
C ALA A 42 -7.26 -2.78 -1.01
N ARG A 43 -6.17 -3.51 -1.23
CA ARG A 43 -5.38 -4.07 -0.13
C ARG A 43 -4.71 -2.96 0.67
N ILE A 44 -4.15 -1.97 -0.02
CA ILE A 44 -3.51 -0.85 0.66
C ILE A 44 -4.52 -0.09 1.50
N GLU A 45 -5.74 0.07 0.99
CA GLU A 45 -6.80 0.74 1.74
C GLU A 45 -7.15 -0.03 3.01
N GLY A 46 -7.16 -1.36 2.94
CA GLY A 46 -7.38 -2.19 4.13
C GLY A 46 -6.29 -1.99 5.17
N TYR A 47 -5.04 -1.95 4.74
CA TYR A 47 -3.93 -1.70 5.67
C TYR A 47 -3.98 -0.28 6.23
N HIS A 48 -4.40 0.69 5.40
CA HIS A 48 -4.57 2.05 5.87
C HIS A 48 -5.62 2.12 6.99
N SER A 49 -6.71 1.38 6.84
CA SER A 49 -7.75 1.33 7.88
C SER A 49 -7.19 0.76 9.18
N GLU A 50 -6.38 -0.28 9.09
CA GLU A 50 -5.78 -0.88 10.28
C GLU A 50 -4.79 0.08 10.92
N LEU A 51 -3.98 0.77 10.12
CA LEU A 51 -3.06 1.78 10.64
C LEU A 51 -3.82 2.92 11.30
N THR A 52 -4.95 3.32 10.73
CA THR A 52 -5.76 4.38 11.31
C THR A 52 -6.23 4.01 12.71
N ARG A 53 -6.58 2.75 12.92
CA ARG A 53 -6.98 2.29 14.24
C ARG A 53 -5.82 2.31 15.25
N GLU A 54 -4.59 2.11 14.73
CA GLU A 54 -3.41 2.06 15.61
C GLU A 54 -2.86 3.45 15.93
N VAL A 55 -2.75 4.32 14.95
CA VAL A 55 -2.03 5.59 15.11
C VAL A 55 -2.86 6.83 14.78
N GLY A 56 -4.10 6.66 14.34
CA GLY A 56 -4.95 7.78 13.94
C GLY A 56 -4.82 8.07 12.46
N GLU A 57 -5.82 8.77 11.91
CA GLU A 57 -5.92 8.97 10.47
C GLU A 57 -4.77 9.80 9.91
N SER A 58 -4.40 10.86 10.60
CA SER A 58 -3.36 11.76 10.11
C SER A 58 -2.03 11.03 9.95
N GLU A 59 -1.62 10.32 10.97
CA GLU A 59 -0.36 9.60 10.94
C GLU A 59 -0.42 8.41 9.98
N ALA A 60 -1.55 7.71 9.93
CA ALA A 60 -1.72 6.60 9.01
C ALA A 60 -1.58 7.07 7.57
N THR A 61 -2.23 8.18 7.23
CA THR A 61 -2.14 8.75 5.89
C THR A 61 -0.71 9.16 5.56
N GLN A 62 0.00 9.73 6.54
CA GLN A 62 1.39 10.12 6.34
C GLN A 62 2.27 8.90 6.04
N ILE A 63 2.05 7.81 6.75
CA ILE A 63 2.80 6.57 6.53
C ILE A 63 2.56 6.06 5.11
N ILE A 64 1.30 6.01 4.69
CA ILE A 64 0.94 5.55 3.35
C ILE A 64 1.61 6.42 2.28
N CYS A 65 1.55 7.73 2.44
CA CYS A 65 2.14 8.66 1.48
C CYS A 65 3.65 8.53 1.42
N ASP A 66 4.30 8.35 2.57
CA ASP A 66 5.75 8.18 2.62
C ASP A 66 6.18 6.92 1.90
N LEU A 67 5.44 5.83 2.09
CA LEU A 67 5.75 4.57 1.44
C LEU A 67 5.51 4.66 -0.07
N TYR A 68 4.47 5.37 -0.47
CA TYR A 68 4.21 5.60 -1.89
C TYR A 68 5.39 6.35 -2.52
N ASN A 69 5.83 7.43 -1.90
CA ASN A 69 6.94 8.22 -2.42
C ASN A 69 8.24 7.43 -2.48
N LYS A 70 8.45 6.57 -1.49
CA LYS A 70 9.66 5.76 -1.42
C LYS A 70 9.69 4.68 -2.50
N THR A 71 8.53 4.10 -2.81
CA THR A 71 8.45 2.88 -3.60
C THR A 71 8.01 3.14 -5.05
N VAL A 72 6.98 3.98 -5.22
CA VAL A 72 6.37 4.17 -6.54
C VAL A 72 7.01 5.33 -7.29
N ARG A 73 7.37 6.37 -6.56
CA ARG A 73 8.06 7.51 -7.15
C ARG A 73 9.54 7.30 -7.16
#